data_b5ffbe9353ce3b4f25d9c06b4dafb8f0
#
_entry.id   b5ffbe9353ce3b4f25d9c06b4dafb8f0
#
_cell.length_a   1.000
_cell.length_b   1.000
_cell.length_c   1.000
_cell.angle_alpha   90.00
_cell.angle_beta   90.00
_cell.angle_gamma   90.00
#
_symmetry.space_group_name_H-M   'P 1'
#
loop_
_entity.id
_entity.type
_entity.pdbx_description
1 polymer ?
#
loop_
_entity_poly.entity_id
_entity_poly.type
_entity_poly.pdbx_seq_one_letter_code
_entity_poly.pdbx_strand_id
1 'polypeptide(L)'
;MENNQQFPSKYHTASASEKLAYYDSYTMAHPYMDMAFEALKPIINDCGDSRIIFIVGPTGVGKTKLRLLIEKWIIESSLPLLKTNFGYIPVASIEARLFSGGLFNFKDHLKRCLHSLAEAPELIEHKINYGTSGVYHKPDGQLIIKPSILETELGWALEQALKQRKPKIFFIDEAHHLLAVTSGRKLTDVPEAIK
;
A
#
# COMPACT_ATOMS: atom_id res chain seq x y z
N MET A 1 19.66 -18.58 -22.06
CA MET A 1 18.51 -19.46 -22.33
C MET A 1 17.40 -18.58 -22.85
N GLU A 2 17.13 -18.65 -24.15
CA GLU A 2 16.05 -17.90 -24.80
C GLU A 2 14.73 -18.50 -24.34
N ASN A 3 14.04 -17.83 -23.43
CA ASN A 3 12.67 -18.15 -23.09
C ASN A 3 11.78 -17.61 -24.23
N ASN A 4 11.67 -18.39 -25.30
CA ASN A 4 10.77 -18.14 -26.42
C ASN A 4 9.34 -18.43 -25.92
N GLN A 5 8.78 -17.50 -25.14
CA GLN A 5 7.38 -17.58 -24.73
C GLN A 5 6.51 -17.26 -25.94
N GLN A 6 6.30 -18.27 -26.77
CA GLN A 6 5.31 -18.19 -27.85
C GLN A 6 3.91 -18.02 -27.24
N PHE A 7 3.11 -17.21 -27.89
CA PHE A 7 1.70 -17.05 -27.54
C PHE A 7 1.02 -18.43 -27.47
N PRO A 8 0.34 -18.80 -26.35
CA PRO A 8 -0.16 -20.17 -26.17
C PRO A 8 -1.12 -20.56 -27.27
N SER A 9 -0.89 -21.69 -27.92
CA SER A 9 -1.63 -22.15 -29.08
C SER A 9 -3.15 -22.23 -28.86
N LYS A 10 -3.59 -22.50 -27.60
CA LYS A 10 -5.01 -22.54 -27.23
C LYS A 10 -5.77 -21.23 -27.49
N TYR A 11 -5.07 -20.09 -27.52
CA TYR A 11 -5.69 -18.80 -27.79
C TYR A 11 -5.71 -18.41 -29.27
N HIS A 12 -5.09 -19.18 -30.17
CA HIS A 12 -5.15 -18.87 -31.59
C HIS A 12 -6.58 -18.93 -32.13
N THR A 13 -7.39 -19.86 -31.64
CA THR A 13 -8.80 -20.06 -32.01
C THR A 13 -9.80 -19.47 -31.02
N ALA A 14 -9.33 -18.90 -29.93
CA ALA A 14 -10.17 -18.33 -28.87
C ALA A 14 -10.91 -17.08 -29.36
N SER A 15 -12.05 -16.77 -28.73
CA SER A 15 -12.83 -15.56 -28.97
C SER A 15 -12.05 -14.27 -28.63
N ALA A 16 -12.49 -13.13 -29.15
CA ALA A 16 -11.87 -11.85 -28.87
C ALA A 16 -11.88 -11.51 -27.37
N SER A 17 -12.97 -11.85 -26.65
CA SER A 17 -13.08 -11.66 -25.20
C SER A 17 -12.09 -12.49 -24.40
N GLU A 18 -11.89 -13.75 -24.78
CA GLU A 18 -10.91 -14.64 -24.14
C GLU A 18 -9.47 -14.19 -24.41
N LYS A 19 -9.17 -13.72 -25.61
CA LYS A 19 -7.88 -13.13 -25.96
C LYS A 19 -7.62 -11.88 -25.15
N LEU A 20 -8.61 -11.01 -25.00
CA LEU A 20 -8.50 -9.79 -24.21
C LEU A 20 -8.27 -10.12 -22.72
N ALA A 21 -9.06 -11.00 -22.14
CA ALA A 21 -8.90 -11.46 -20.77
C ALA A 21 -7.52 -12.09 -20.51
N TYR A 22 -7.02 -12.87 -21.47
CA TYR A 22 -5.65 -13.39 -21.39
C TYR A 22 -4.62 -12.27 -21.42
N TYR A 23 -4.76 -11.30 -22.32
CA TYR A 23 -3.84 -10.16 -22.46
C TYR A 23 -3.82 -9.30 -21.19
N ASP A 24 -4.98 -9.03 -20.61
CA ASP A 24 -5.11 -8.25 -19.37
C ASP A 24 -4.49 -8.99 -18.16
N SER A 25 -4.60 -10.32 -18.14
CA SER A 25 -4.00 -11.16 -17.09
C SER A 25 -2.53 -11.48 -17.33
N TYR A 26 -2.04 -11.31 -18.58
CA TYR A 26 -0.68 -11.67 -18.96
C TYR A 26 0.33 -10.69 -18.37
N THR A 27 1.14 -11.19 -17.48
CA THR A 27 2.29 -10.45 -16.96
C THR A 27 3.56 -11.05 -17.59
N MET A 28 4.22 -10.29 -18.44
CA MET A 28 5.52 -10.71 -18.96
C MET A 28 6.51 -10.72 -17.80
N ALA A 29 7.03 -11.91 -17.48
CA ALA A 29 8.12 -12.05 -16.51
C ALA A 29 9.36 -11.37 -17.10
N HIS A 30 9.68 -10.17 -16.63
CA HIS A 30 10.88 -9.48 -17.07
C HIS A 30 12.03 -9.86 -16.12
N PRO A 31 13.20 -10.32 -16.62
CA PRO A 31 14.31 -10.75 -15.78
C PRO A 31 14.70 -9.72 -14.71
N TYR A 32 14.65 -8.43 -15.04
CA TYR A 32 14.94 -7.37 -14.06
C TYR A 32 13.88 -7.23 -12.96
N MET A 33 12.62 -7.62 -13.22
CA MET A 33 11.57 -7.63 -12.18
C MET A 33 11.85 -8.74 -11.16
N ASP A 34 12.22 -9.93 -11.63
CA ASP A 34 12.60 -11.05 -10.76
C ASP A 34 13.83 -10.71 -9.94
N MET A 35 14.85 -10.11 -10.57
CA MET A 35 16.05 -9.63 -9.87
C MET A 35 15.72 -8.60 -8.80
N ALA A 36 14.86 -7.62 -9.10
CA ALA A 36 14.43 -6.59 -8.14
C ALA A 36 13.63 -7.22 -6.98
N PHE A 37 12.75 -8.16 -7.28
CA PHE A 37 11.97 -8.88 -6.29
C PHE A 37 12.87 -9.69 -5.34
N GLU A 38 13.81 -10.47 -5.88
CA GLU A 38 14.75 -11.24 -5.07
C GLU A 38 15.69 -10.36 -4.24
N ALA A 39 16.09 -9.20 -4.76
CA ALA A 39 16.90 -8.23 -4.01
C ALA A 39 16.13 -7.58 -2.85
N LEU A 40 14.82 -7.37 -3.00
CA LEU A 40 13.98 -6.74 -1.96
C LEU A 40 13.61 -7.70 -0.82
N LYS A 41 13.48 -8.99 -1.08
CA LYS A 41 13.12 -9.98 -0.05
C LYS A 41 13.99 -9.93 1.21
N PRO A 42 15.33 -10.02 1.12
CA PRO A 42 16.18 -9.94 2.31
C PRO A 42 16.07 -8.59 3.01
N ILE A 43 15.96 -7.48 2.26
CA ILE A 43 15.82 -6.14 2.83
C ILE A 43 14.53 -6.07 3.65
N ILE A 44 13.41 -6.59 3.12
CA ILE A 44 12.09 -6.58 3.79
C ILE A 44 12.09 -7.54 5.00
N ASN A 45 12.79 -8.68 4.92
CA ASN A 45 12.84 -9.63 6.04
C ASN A 45 13.73 -9.15 7.19
N ASP A 46 14.78 -8.42 6.87
CA ASP A 46 15.78 -7.93 7.83
C ASP A 46 15.55 -6.45 8.20
N CYS A 47 14.37 -5.94 7.89
CA CYS A 47 13.97 -4.59 8.32
C CYS A 47 13.83 -4.56 9.84
N GLY A 48 14.81 -4.00 10.54
CA GLY A 48 14.59 -3.40 11.86
C GLY A 48 13.54 -2.27 11.76
N ASP A 49 13.07 -1.80 12.88
CA ASP A 49 11.82 -1.07 13.10
C ASP A 49 11.52 0.20 12.27
N SER A 50 12.37 0.63 11.36
CA SER A 50 12.07 1.83 10.54
C SER A 50 13.04 1.96 9.36
N ARG A 51 12.71 1.37 8.24
CA ARG A 51 13.44 1.63 6.99
C ARG A 51 12.50 2.17 5.92
N ILE A 52 12.93 3.20 5.22
CA ILE A 52 12.27 3.68 4.01
C ILE A 52 13.00 3.09 2.83
N ILE A 53 12.27 2.42 1.94
CA ILE A 53 12.77 1.84 0.69
C ILE A 53 12.17 2.63 -0.47
N PHE A 54 13.02 3.28 -1.26
CA PHE A 54 12.59 3.97 -2.48
C PHE A 54 12.78 3.07 -3.69
N ILE A 55 11.68 2.79 -4.41
CA ILE A 55 11.72 2.11 -5.71
C ILE A 55 11.56 3.17 -6.79
N VAL A 56 12.64 3.50 -7.47
CA VAL A 56 12.69 4.56 -8.48
C VAL A 56 12.87 3.93 -9.87
N GLY A 57 12.17 4.46 -10.85
CA GLY A 57 12.29 4.02 -12.24
C GLY A 57 11.31 4.75 -13.15
N PRO A 58 11.48 4.67 -14.48
CA PRO A 58 10.59 5.31 -15.43
C PRO A 58 9.16 4.80 -15.36
N THR A 59 8.23 5.59 -15.90
CA THR A 59 6.82 5.18 -16.03
C THR A 59 6.74 3.92 -16.90
N GLY A 60 5.86 2.99 -16.55
CA GLY A 60 5.65 1.76 -17.31
C GLY A 60 6.67 0.63 -17.07
N VAL A 61 7.73 0.84 -16.28
CA VAL A 61 8.75 -0.19 -16.01
C VAL A 61 8.26 -1.34 -15.11
N GLY A 62 7.03 -1.25 -14.59
CA GLY A 62 6.44 -2.32 -13.78
C GLY A 62 6.54 -2.13 -12.27
N LYS A 63 6.80 -0.92 -11.75
CA LYS A 63 6.87 -0.64 -10.30
C LYS A 63 5.63 -1.13 -9.54
N THR A 64 4.44 -0.82 -10.04
CA THR A 64 3.16 -1.27 -9.45
C THR A 64 3.02 -2.81 -9.50
N LYS A 65 3.50 -3.47 -10.55
CA LYS A 65 3.52 -4.94 -10.62
C LYS A 65 4.47 -5.54 -9.59
N LEU A 66 5.66 -4.96 -9.44
CA LEU A 66 6.62 -5.36 -8.40
C LEU A 66 6.02 -5.22 -7.01
N ARG A 67 5.32 -4.10 -6.72
CA ARG A 67 4.58 -3.90 -5.47
C ARG A 67 3.57 -5.03 -5.23
N LEU A 68 2.74 -5.35 -6.23
CA LEU A 68 1.74 -6.43 -6.11
C LEU A 68 2.36 -7.80 -5.88
N LEU A 69 3.52 -8.09 -6.49
CA LEU A 69 4.27 -9.33 -6.23
C LEU A 69 4.78 -9.41 -4.80
N ILE A 70 5.30 -8.30 -4.28
CA ILE A 70 5.78 -8.22 -2.89
C ILE A 70 4.61 -8.35 -1.92
N GLU A 71 3.50 -7.66 -2.15
CA GLU A 71 2.28 -7.77 -1.34
C GLU A 71 1.80 -9.22 -1.26
N LYS A 72 1.67 -9.88 -2.40
CA LYS A 72 1.27 -11.29 -2.47
C LYS A 72 2.21 -12.18 -1.66
N TRP A 73 3.51 -12.05 -1.86
CA TRP A 73 4.52 -12.83 -1.15
C TRP A 73 4.46 -12.61 0.38
N ILE A 74 4.30 -11.36 0.84
CA ILE A 74 4.19 -11.05 2.26
C ILE A 74 2.91 -11.65 2.86
N ILE A 75 1.77 -11.51 2.17
CA ILE A 75 0.50 -12.09 2.61
C ILE A 75 0.63 -13.61 2.74
N GLU A 76 1.14 -14.28 1.71
CA GLU A 76 1.34 -15.74 1.72
C GLU A 76 2.27 -16.19 2.85
N SER A 77 3.37 -15.49 3.06
CA SER A 77 4.30 -15.78 4.15
C SER A 77 3.74 -15.49 5.55
N SER A 78 2.73 -14.63 5.63
CA SER A 78 2.09 -14.22 6.89
C SER A 78 0.85 -15.04 7.25
N LEU A 79 0.40 -15.95 6.39
CA LEU A 79 -0.80 -16.78 6.62
C LEU A 79 -0.82 -17.50 7.99
N PRO A 80 0.28 -18.09 8.47
CA PRO A 80 0.28 -18.73 9.79
C PRO A 80 0.00 -17.74 10.94
N LEU A 81 0.53 -16.51 10.82
CA LEU A 81 0.35 -15.47 11.83
C LEU A 81 -1.06 -14.88 11.79
N LEU A 82 -1.65 -14.74 10.60
CA LEU A 82 -3.02 -14.27 10.43
C LEU A 82 -4.05 -15.18 11.09
N LYS A 83 -3.78 -16.48 11.15
CA LYS A 83 -4.66 -17.47 11.84
C LYS A 83 -4.67 -17.33 13.36
N THR A 84 -3.64 -16.73 13.93
CA THR A 84 -3.47 -16.61 15.39
C THR A 84 -3.63 -15.19 15.88
N ASN A 85 -3.48 -14.21 15.00
CA ASN A 85 -3.57 -12.78 15.32
C ASN A 85 -4.49 -12.06 14.33
N PHE A 86 -5.77 -12.04 14.63
CA PHE A 86 -6.81 -11.45 13.79
C PHE A 86 -6.70 -9.92 13.65
N GLY A 87 -5.97 -9.25 14.55
CA GLY A 87 -5.71 -7.81 14.46
C GLY A 87 -4.52 -7.43 13.57
N TYR A 88 -3.74 -8.40 13.10
CA TYR A 88 -2.55 -8.16 12.29
C TYR A 88 -2.88 -7.89 10.84
N ILE A 89 -2.28 -6.85 10.26
CA ILE A 89 -2.34 -6.54 8.82
C ILE A 89 -0.91 -6.60 8.27
N PRO A 90 -0.53 -7.65 7.53
CA PRO A 90 0.85 -7.81 7.05
C PRO A 90 1.29 -6.74 6.05
N VAL A 91 0.35 -6.24 5.26
CA VAL A 91 0.60 -5.24 4.21
C VAL A 91 -0.54 -4.23 4.20
N ALA A 92 -0.20 -2.96 4.12
CA ALA A 92 -1.12 -1.90 3.75
C ALA A 92 -0.54 -1.13 2.57
N SER A 93 -1.39 -0.64 1.69
CA SER A 93 -0.97 0.12 0.52
C SER A 93 -1.95 1.24 0.20
N ILE A 94 -1.42 2.36 -0.23
CA ILE A 94 -2.18 3.49 -0.73
C ILE A 94 -1.48 4.09 -1.95
N GLU A 95 -2.23 4.85 -2.73
CA GLU A 95 -1.72 5.70 -3.79
C GLU A 95 -1.73 7.15 -3.31
N ALA A 96 -0.60 7.85 -3.39
CA ALA A 96 -0.55 9.28 -3.17
C ALA A 96 -1.26 9.99 -4.33
N ARG A 97 -2.25 10.84 -4.03
CA ARG A 97 -3.08 11.50 -5.05
C ARG A 97 -2.99 13.01 -4.94
N LEU A 98 -3.00 13.65 -6.10
CA LEU A 98 -3.19 15.09 -6.21
C LEU A 98 -4.67 15.42 -6.25
N PHE A 99 -5.04 16.54 -5.65
CA PHE A 99 -6.36 17.14 -5.79
C PHE A 99 -6.46 18.01 -7.04
N SER A 100 -7.66 18.50 -7.31
CA SER A 100 -7.89 19.47 -8.37
C SER A 100 -6.96 20.68 -8.17
N GLY A 101 -6.23 21.06 -9.25
CA GLY A 101 -5.19 22.09 -9.18
C GLY A 101 -3.77 21.57 -8.95
N GLY A 102 -3.56 20.25 -8.91
CA GLY A 102 -2.24 19.64 -8.82
C GLY A 102 -1.59 19.73 -7.43
N LEU A 103 -2.39 20.00 -6.39
CA LEU A 103 -1.91 20.15 -5.03
C LEU A 103 -2.10 18.87 -4.22
N PHE A 104 -1.10 18.53 -3.40
CA PHE A 104 -1.17 17.42 -2.46
C PHE A 104 -1.87 17.84 -1.18
N ASN A 105 -2.85 17.06 -0.72
CA ASN A 105 -3.55 17.28 0.54
C ASN A 105 -3.12 16.24 1.57
N PHE A 106 -2.27 16.67 2.50
CA PHE A 106 -1.72 15.80 3.54
C PHE A 106 -2.79 15.23 4.48
N LYS A 107 -3.80 16.03 4.84
CA LYS A 107 -4.91 15.59 5.69
C LYS A 107 -5.71 14.45 5.04
N ASP A 108 -5.98 14.53 3.73
CA ASP A 108 -6.65 13.46 2.99
C ASP A 108 -5.76 12.21 2.88
N HIS A 109 -4.46 12.41 2.66
CA HIS A 109 -3.50 11.31 2.63
C HIS A 109 -3.50 10.51 3.95
N LEU A 110 -3.45 11.18 5.11
CA LEU A 110 -3.52 10.53 6.42
C LEU A 110 -4.84 9.77 6.61
N LYS A 111 -5.97 10.32 6.15
CA LYS A 111 -7.26 9.62 6.20
C LYS A 111 -7.22 8.32 5.38
N ARG A 112 -6.64 8.34 4.20
CA ARG A 112 -6.49 7.14 3.35
C ARG A 112 -5.58 6.11 3.99
N CYS A 113 -4.48 6.53 4.62
CA CYS A 113 -3.63 5.63 5.41
C CYS A 113 -4.42 4.95 6.52
N LEU A 114 -5.25 5.69 7.26
CA LEU A 114 -6.10 5.12 8.30
C LEU A 114 -7.13 4.13 7.74
N HIS A 115 -7.78 4.46 6.62
CA HIS A 115 -8.71 3.56 5.96
C HIS A 115 -8.03 2.25 5.54
N SER A 116 -6.84 2.32 4.94
CA SER A 116 -6.11 1.11 4.51
C SER A 116 -5.73 0.16 5.65
N LEU A 117 -5.69 0.65 6.90
CA LEU A 117 -5.42 -0.13 8.11
C LEU A 117 -6.71 -0.57 8.84
N ALA A 118 -7.88 -0.13 8.40
CA ALA A 118 -9.15 -0.34 9.09
C ALA A 118 -10.18 -1.16 8.30
N GLU A 119 -10.04 -1.29 6.99
CA GLU A 119 -11.11 -1.76 6.10
C GLU A 119 -11.22 -3.28 5.92
N ALA A 120 -10.50 -4.08 6.70
CA ALA A 120 -10.68 -5.53 6.63
C ALA A 120 -11.93 -5.93 7.45
N PRO A 121 -12.94 -6.61 6.85
CA PRO A 121 -14.17 -7.02 7.55
C PRO A 121 -13.89 -7.89 8.79
N GLU A 122 -12.83 -8.69 8.73
CA GLU A 122 -12.37 -9.57 9.81
C GLU A 122 -11.89 -8.79 11.03
N LEU A 123 -11.65 -7.48 10.89
CA LEU A 123 -11.14 -6.61 11.95
C LEU A 123 -12.26 -5.95 12.79
N ILE A 124 -13.54 -6.24 12.50
CA ILE A 124 -14.70 -5.66 13.22
C ILE A 124 -14.59 -5.90 14.73
N GLU A 125 -14.12 -7.07 15.13
CA GLU A 125 -13.93 -7.45 16.53
C GLU A 125 -12.63 -6.90 17.13
N HIS A 126 -11.68 -6.48 16.29
CA HIS A 126 -10.34 -6.00 16.67
C HIS A 126 -10.23 -4.49 16.47
N LYS A 127 -11.06 -3.74 17.19
CA LYS A 127 -11.11 -2.27 17.10
C LYS A 127 -9.80 -1.66 17.56
N ILE A 128 -9.33 -0.69 16.79
CA ILE A 128 -8.17 0.12 17.15
C ILE A 128 -8.58 1.18 18.16
N ASN A 129 -7.75 1.40 19.17
CA ASN A 129 -7.79 2.60 19.97
C ASN A 129 -6.88 3.65 19.33
N TYR A 130 -7.49 4.64 18.68
CA TYR A 130 -6.76 5.69 17.96
C TYR A 130 -6.20 6.80 18.84
N GLY A 131 -6.47 6.77 20.17
CA GLY A 131 -6.01 7.80 21.10
C GLY A 131 -6.66 9.19 20.93
N THR A 132 -7.67 9.31 20.08
CA THR A 132 -8.43 10.53 19.83
C THR A 132 -9.91 10.24 19.65
N SER A 133 -10.76 11.18 20.05
CA SER A 133 -12.21 11.08 19.83
C SER A 133 -12.63 11.44 18.41
N GLY A 134 -11.68 11.88 17.59
CA GLY A 134 -11.92 12.27 16.19
C GLY A 134 -11.91 11.09 15.22
N VAL A 135 -11.36 9.92 15.64
CA VAL A 135 -11.29 8.68 14.85
C VAL A 135 -11.82 7.53 15.69
N TYR A 136 -12.80 6.81 15.18
CA TYR A 136 -13.40 5.68 15.90
C TYR A 136 -14.12 4.73 14.94
N HIS A 137 -14.37 3.50 15.39
CA HIS A 137 -15.20 2.53 14.66
C HIS A 137 -16.64 2.58 15.17
N LYS A 138 -17.61 2.55 14.25
CA LYS A 138 -19.00 2.25 14.57
C LYS A 138 -19.18 0.80 15.03
N PRO A 139 -20.32 0.43 15.60
CA PRO A 139 -20.62 -0.97 15.94
C PRO A 139 -20.53 -1.93 14.76
N ASP A 140 -20.85 -1.45 13.55
CA ASP A 140 -20.78 -2.20 12.30
C ASP A 140 -19.34 -2.33 11.73
N GLY A 141 -18.33 -1.80 12.42
CA GLY A 141 -16.94 -1.84 12.02
C GLY A 141 -16.50 -0.70 11.10
N GLN A 142 -17.42 0.14 10.63
CA GLN A 142 -17.07 1.27 9.76
C GLN A 142 -16.17 2.28 10.48
N LEU A 143 -15.04 2.63 9.87
CA LEU A 143 -14.19 3.70 10.35
C LEU A 143 -14.85 5.07 10.14
N ILE A 144 -14.93 5.86 11.19
CA ILE A 144 -15.42 7.24 11.14
C ILE A 144 -14.27 8.18 11.50
N ILE A 145 -14.08 9.18 10.65
CA ILE A 145 -13.13 10.28 10.85
C ILE A 145 -13.94 11.58 10.84
N LYS A 146 -13.96 12.28 11.96
CA LYS A 146 -14.69 13.55 12.08
C LYS A 146 -14.12 14.59 11.11
N PRO A 147 -14.97 15.39 10.41
CA PRO A 147 -14.48 16.42 9.48
C PRO A 147 -13.58 17.48 10.14
N SER A 148 -13.89 17.83 11.40
CA SER A 148 -13.18 18.85 12.18
C SER A 148 -11.87 18.40 12.79
N ILE A 149 -11.49 17.11 12.64
CA ILE A 149 -10.24 16.59 13.21
C ILE A 149 -9.02 17.37 12.71
N LEU A 150 -8.06 17.61 13.61
CA LEU A 150 -6.80 18.25 13.27
C LEU A 150 -5.87 17.25 12.55
N GLU A 151 -4.97 17.77 11.75
CA GLU A 151 -3.98 16.96 11.02
C GLU A 151 -3.02 16.25 11.97
N THR A 152 -2.63 16.92 13.07
CA THR A 152 -1.81 16.33 14.13
C THR A 152 -2.52 15.15 14.80
N GLU A 153 -3.83 15.25 15.08
CA GLU A 153 -4.60 14.14 15.65
C GLU A 153 -4.71 12.95 14.69
N LEU A 154 -4.81 13.22 13.37
CA LEU A 154 -4.76 12.16 12.35
C LEU A 154 -3.41 11.46 12.33
N GLY A 155 -2.31 12.21 12.49
CA GLY A 155 -0.97 11.65 12.59
C GLY A 155 -0.85 10.70 13.80
N TRP A 156 -1.31 11.13 14.98
CA TRP A 156 -1.33 10.28 16.17
C TRP A 156 -2.22 9.05 15.99
N ALA A 157 -3.39 9.22 15.40
CA ALA A 157 -4.29 8.10 15.12
C ALA A 157 -3.64 7.07 14.18
N LEU A 158 -2.93 7.54 13.16
CA LEU A 158 -2.18 6.67 12.24
C LEU A 158 -1.03 5.93 12.95
N GLU A 159 -0.27 6.62 13.80
CA GLU A 159 0.78 5.99 14.61
C GLU A 159 0.20 4.86 15.50
N GLN A 160 -0.93 5.12 16.16
CA GLN A 160 -1.60 4.10 16.97
C GLN A 160 -2.11 2.93 16.11
N ALA A 161 -2.65 3.20 14.93
CA ALA A 161 -3.08 2.17 13.99
C ALA A 161 -1.92 1.30 13.54
N LEU A 162 -0.79 1.90 13.17
CA LEU A 162 0.43 1.17 12.78
C LEU A 162 0.97 0.31 13.93
N LYS A 163 1.03 0.85 15.16
CA LYS A 163 1.48 0.10 16.36
C LYS A 163 0.59 -1.11 16.68
N GLN A 164 -0.73 -0.99 16.45
CA GLN A 164 -1.68 -2.06 16.76
C GLN A 164 -1.79 -3.08 15.63
N ARG A 165 -1.77 -2.64 14.36
CA ARG A 165 -1.84 -3.51 13.18
C ARG A 165 -0.51 -4.14 12.79
N LYS A 166 0.62 -3.50 13.15
CA LYS A 166 2.00 -3.95 12.93
C LYS A 166 2.28 -4.40 11.50
N PRO A 167 1.93 -3.60 10.46
CA PRO A 167 2.21 -4.02 9.10
C PRO A 167 3.71 -4.26 8.92
N LYS A 168 4.05 -5.34 8.22
CA LYS A 168 5.44 -5.63 7.84
C LYS A 168 5.95 -4.60 6.83
N ILE A 169 5.04 -4.10 5.98
CA ILE A 169 5.33 -3.04 5.01
C ILE A 169 4.08 -2.19 4.77
N PHE A 170 4.31 -0.90 4.59
CA PHE A 170 3.31 0.06 4.16
C PHE A 170 3.75 0.66 2.83
N PHE A 171 3.02 0.41 1.75
CA PHE A 171 3.33 0.93 0.43
C PHE A 171 2.65 2.28 0.17
N ILE A 172 3.40 3.19 -0.42
CA ILE A 172 2.87 4.43 -0.98
C ILE A 172 3.23 4.44 -2.47
N ASP A 173 2.25 4.14 -3.31
CA ASP A 173 2.40 4.25 -4.77
C ASP A 173 2.30 5.72 -5.20
N GLU A 174 2.90 6.08 -6.33
CA GLU A 174 2.96 7.45 -6.85
C GLU A 174 3.51 8.46 -5.80
N ALA A 175 4.45 8.03 -4.97
CA ALA A 175 4.98 8.81 -3.85
C ALA A 175 5.56 10.19 -4.27
N HIS A 176 5.87 10.40 -5.54
CA HIS A 176 6.30 11.70 -6.04
C HIS A 176 5.24 12.81 -5.86
N HIS A 177 3.95 12.46 -5.76
CA HIS A 177 2.88 13.41 -5.46
C HIS A 177 3.01 14.03 -4.07
N LEU A 178 3.70 13.38 -3.13
CA LEU A 178 3.99 13.95 -1.81
C LEU A 178 4.85 15.22 -1.89
N LEU A 179 5.59 15.39 -2.98
CA LEU A 179 6.43 16.56 -3.22
C LEU A 179 5.62 17.76 -3.74
N ALA A 180 4.42 17.55 -4.25
CA ALA A 180 3.53 18.61 -4.75
C ALA A 180 2.79 19.31 -3.59
N VAL A 181 3.54 19.83 -2.63
CA VAL A 181 3.01 20.51 -1.45
C VAL A 181 2.51 21.91 -1.84
N THR A 182 1.37 22.34 -1.27
CA THR A 182 0.82 23.69 -1.45
C THR A 182 1.87 24.77 -1.23
N SER A 183 1.85 25.79 -2.08
CA SER A 183 2.69 26.99 -1.92
C SER A 183 2.54 27.57 -0.50
N GLY A 184 3.62 27.54 0.28
CA GLY A 184 3.66 28.00 1.67
C GLY A 184 4.07 26.95 2.70
N ARG A 185 3.95 25.65 2.42
CA ARG A 185 4.60 24.60 3.23
C ARG A 185 5.96 24.27 2.64
N LYS A 186 7.01 24.43 3.44
CA LYS A 186 8.32 23.88 3.08
C LYS A 186 8.28 22.34 3.23
N LEU A 187 9.07 21.63 2.44
CA LEU A 187 9.27 20.17 2.60
C LEU A 187 9.66 19.77 4.03
N THR A 188 10.26 20.72 4.78
CA THR A 188 10.61 20.60 6.20
C THR A 188 9.42 20.56 7.14
N ASP A 189 8.23 20.98 6.68
CA ASP A 189 7.00 21.03 7.48
C ASP A 189 6.16 19.74 7.34
N VAL A 190 6.64 18.76 6.56
CA VAL A 190 6.04 17.42 6.51
C VAL A 190 6.29 16.77 7.87
N PRO A 191 5.24 16.37 8.61
CA PRO A 191 5.41 15.81 9.95
C PRO A 191 6.35 14.60 9.94
N GLU A 192 7.13 14.45 11.02
CA GLU A 192 8.06 13.33 11.22
C GLU A 192 7.38 11.93 11.17
N ALA A 193 6.05 11.89 11.14
CA ALA A 193 5.26 10.67 11.00
C ALA A 193 5.49 9.87 9.69
N ILE A 194 6.29 10.42 8.75
CA ILE A 194 6.69 9.71 7.51
C ILE A 194 8.19 9.33 7.54
N LYS A 195 8.90 9.66 8.62
CA LYS A 195 10.29 9.22 8.81
C LYS A 195 10.37 7.83 9.43
#